data_54b0976b1b39c2ae450431063a2cc4b9
#
_entry.id   54b0976b1b39c2ae450431063a2cc4b9
#
_cell.length_a   1.000
_cell.length_b   1.000
_cell.length_c   1.000
_cell.angle_alpha   90.00
_cell.angle_beta   90.00
_cell.angle_gamma   90.00
#
_symmetry.space_group_name_H-M   'P 1'
#
loop_
_entity.id
_entity.type
_entity.pdbx_description
1 polymer ?
#
loop_
_entity_poly.entity_id
_entity_poly.type
_entity_poly.pdbx_seq_one_letter_code
_entity_poly.pdbx_strand_id
1 'polypeptide(L)'
;MKVVIAIDSLKGSLSSIEAGMAIKEGVLRAKPDAEVIVKPLADGGEGTTDALIEGMNGERIDLTVTGPMRAPVNAYYGYLKDSNTSVMEMASAAGITLVPDDAKDPLLATSYGVGEMINHALQKGCRNFIIGIGGSATNDGGIGMLKALGARFFDENGMDAGEGGQALAKVSRIDISGLNPLLREAHIQVACDVNNPLCGENGSTYVYGPQKGVTENQKKQLDEAMAHFAQITSKTLGTDYCNTPGAGAAGGLGFAFLSYLGAALTPGIELILNAVGLEQELSDADVVVTGEGRLDFQTAMGKAPVGVAKLAKKHHAKVIAFAGSVTKEAAACNKEGIDAFFPILRNVCTLAEAMDPATAKANMTATAEQVFRLL
;
A
#
# COMPACT_ATOMS: atom_id res chain seq x y z
N MET A 1 21.93 17.88 18.73
CA MET A 1 21.01 16.72 18.71
C MET A 1 20.36 16.65 17.35
N LYS A 2 20.49 15.51 16.66
CA LYS A 2 19.78 15.25 15.41
C LYS A 2 18.55 14.37 15.68
N VAL A 3 17.39 14.85 15.26
CA VAL A 3 16.09 14.15 15.42
C VAL A 3 15.50 13.86 14.05
N VAL A 4 15.24 12.60 13.77
CA VAL A 4 14.57 12.18 12.54
C VAL A 4 13.14 11.74 12.87
N ILE A 5 12.17 12.34 12.22
CA ILE A 5 10.74 12.09 12.44
C ILE A 5 10.19 11.38 11.22
N ALA A 6 9.64 10.18 11.41
CA ALA A 6 8.92 9.40 10.42
C ALA A 6 7.69 8.78 11.11
N ILE A 7 6.57 9.48 11.04
CA ILE A 7 5.30 9.11 11.68
C ILE A 7 4.24 8.86 10.61
N ASP A 8 3.47 7.78 10.76
CA ASP A 8 2.32 7.52 9.89
C ASP A 8 1.17 8.47 10.21
N SER A 9 0.23 8.59 9.29
CA SER A 9 -0.96 9.43 9.46
C SER A 9 -1.77 9.01 10.69
N LEU A 10 -2.34 9.99 11.37
CA LEU A 10 -3.42 9.76 12.31
C LEU A 10 -4.72 9.76 11.52
N LYS A 11 -5.08 8.61 10.95
CA LYS A 11 -6.19 8.44 9.97
C LYS A 11 -7.45 9.18 10.41
N GLY A 12 -7.96 10.03 9.52
CA GLY A 12 -9.12 10.89 9.78
C GLY A 12 -8.86 12.12 10.65
N SER A 13 -7.58 12.43 10.97
CA SER A 13 -7.17 13.58 11.78
C SER A 13 -5.99 14.33 11.16
N LEU A 14 -4.76 13.80 11.21
CA LEU A 14 -3.56 14.45 10.68
C LEU A 14 -2.91 13.61 9.59
N SER A 15 -2.42 14.24 8.52
CA SER A 15 -1.52 13.58 7.58
C SER A 15 -0.17 13.25 8.25
N SER A 16 0.62 12.38 7.62
CA SER A 16 1.98 12.04 8.08
C SER A 16 2.85 13.29 8.27
N ILE A 17 2.81 14.20 7.30
CA ILE A 17 3.59 15.44 7.34
C ILE A 17 3.06 16.42 8.39
N GLU A 18 1.73 16.57 8.52
CA GLU A 18 1.15 17.44 9.57
C GLU A 18 1.53 16.96 10.96
N ALA A 19 1.44 15.66 11.23
CA ALA A 19 1.86 15.05 12.48
C ALA A 19 3.38 15.24 12.73
N GLY A 20 4.20 14.99 11.71
CA GLY A 20 5.65 15.18 11.76
C GLY A 20 6.03 16.63 12.03
N MET A 21 5.37 17.60 11.40
CA MET A 21 5.61 19.03 11.63
C MET A 21 5.17 19.50 13.01
N ALA A 22 4.06 18.94 13.56
CA ALA A 22 3.63 19.19 14.92
C ALA A 22 4.67 18.68 15.94
N ILE A 23 5.23 17.50 15.72
CA ILE A 23 6.33 16.97 16.54
C ILE A 23 7.57 17.87 16.44
N LYS A 24 7.97 18.25 15.21
CA LYS A 24 9.11 19.15 14.98
C LYS A 24 8.97 20.46 15.75
N GLU A 25 7.80 21.07 15.74
CA GLU A 25 7.52 22.28 16.51
C GLU A 25 7.71 22.04 18.01
N GLY A 26 7.21 20.94 18.57
CA GLY A 26 7.39 20.57 19.96
C GLY A 26 8.85 20.32 20.34
N VAL A 27 9.60 19.63 19.48
CA VAL A 27 11.04 19.39 19.65
C VAL A 27 11.79 20.72 19.71
N LEU A 28 11.57 21.63 18.76
CA LEU A 28 12.28 22.91 18.68
C LEU A 28 11.93 23.86 19.84
N ARG A 29 10.72 23.75 20.41
CA ARG A 29 10.38 24.49 21.65
C ARG A 29 11.20 24.02 22.86
N ALA A 30 11.53 22.73 22.94
CA ALA A 30 12.33 22.15 24.02
C ALA A 30 13.85 22.24 23.78
N LYS A 31 14.24 22.07 22.51
CA LYS A 31 15.63 22.02 22.03
C LYS A 31 15.78 22.90 20.79
N PRO A 32 15.92 24.22 20.95
CA PRO A 32 15.96 25.17 19.82
C PRO A 32 17.10 24.91 18.83
N ASP A 33 18.21 24.34 19.28
CA ASP A 33 19.38 24.06 18.44
C ASP A 33 19.37 22.64 17.83
N ALA A 34 18.27 21.89 17.95
CA ALA A 34 18.18 20.55 17.36
C ALA A 34 18.06 20.64 15.84
N GLU A 35 18.79 19.79 15.15
CA GLU A 35 18.52 19.49 13.72
C GLU A 35 17.34 18.53 13.64
N VAL A 36 16.24 18.94 13.00
CA VAL A 36 15.01 18.15 12.95
C VAL A 36 14.58 17.91 11.50
N ILE A 37 14.65 16.66 11.10
CA ILE A 37 14.27 16.19 9.75
C ILE A 37 12.92 15.47 9.85
N VAL A 38 12.00 15.81 8.95
CA VAL A 38 10.69 15.15 8.83
C VAL A 38 10.66 14.41 7.51
N LYS A 39 10.37 13.11 7.55
CA LYS A 39 10.17 12.26 6.37
C LYS A 39 8.73 11.76 6.35
N PRO A 40 8.09 11.69 5.19
CA PRO A 40 6.76 11.09 5.07
C PRO A 40 6.82 9.61 5.41
N LEU A 41 5.76 9.09 6.01
CA LEU A 41 5.62 7.68 6.32
C LEU A 41 4.22 7.20 5.94
N ALA A 42 4.15 5.97 5.47
CA ALA A 42 2.93 5.21 5.23
C ALA A 42 3.26 3.72 5.32
N ASP A 43 2.23 2.87 5.38
CA ASP A 43 2.41 1.42 5.49
C ASP A 43 2.27 0.68 4.14
N GLY A 44 2.15 1.39 3.02
CA GLY A 44 1.90 0.80 1.69
C GLY A 44 0.42 0.59 1.38
N GLY A 45 -0.47 0.89 2.33
CA GLY A 45 -1.92 0.86 2.17
C GLY A 45 -2.51 2.20 1.75
N GLU A 46 -3.78 2.42 2.14
CA GLU A 46 -4.53 3.64 1.85
C GLU A 46 -3.85 4.90 2.39
N GLY A 47 -3.71 5.92 1.53
CA GLY A 47 -3.07 7.20 1.84
C GLY A 47 -1.56 7.23 1.59
N THR A 48 -0.97 6.14 1.12
CA THR A 48 0.46 6.07 0.77
C THR A 48 0.80 7.06 -0.35
N THR A 49 -0.03 7.12 -1.37
CA THR A 49 0.18 8.03 -2.51
C THR A 49 0.20 9.49 -2.06
N ASP A 50 -0.77 9.91 -1.23
CA ASP A 50 -0.85 11.28 -0.74
C ASP A 50 0.33 11.62 0.18
N ALA A 51 0.73 10.71 1.07
CA ALA A 51 1.87 10.90 1.96
C ALA A 51 3.19 11.13 1.18
N LEU A 52 3.41 10.35 0.10
CA LEU A 52 4.60 10.48 -0.72
C LEU A 52 4.55 11.73 -1.63
N ILE A 53 3.38 12.09 -2.17
CA ILE A 53 3.19 13.34 -2.91
C ILE A 53 3.55 14.53 -2.01
N GLU A 54 2.95 14.60 -0.82
CA GLU A 54 3.15 15.70 0.12
C GLU A 54 4.60 15.78 0.60
N GLY A 55 5.16 14.63 1.01
CA GLY A 55 6.48 14.60 1.65
C GLY A 55 7.65 14.64 0.70
N MET A 56 7.47 14.29 -0.57
CA MET A 56 8.53 14.26 -1.59
C MET A 56 8.33 15.31 -2.69
N ASN A 57 7.46 16.30 -2.45
CA ASN A 57 7.15 17.36 -3.42
C ASN A 57 6.71 16.77 -4.78
N GLY A 58 5.91 15.72 -4.74
CA GLY A 58 5.37 15.05 -5.92
C GLY A 58 4.22 15.82 -6.54
N GLU A 59 3.93 15.51 -7.79
CA GLU A 59 2.78 16.04 -8.54
C GLU A 59 1.65 15.01 -8.48
N ARG A 60 0.44 15.41 -8.10
CA ARG A 60 -0.77 14.60 -8.21
C ARG A 60 -1.26 14.62 -9.65
N ILE A 61 -1.45 13.45 -10.24
CA ILE A 61 -1.96 13.26 -11.59
C ILE A 61 -3.32 12.61 -11.50
N ASP A 62 -4.36 13.37 -11.80
CA ASP A 62 -5.75 12.90 -11.86
C ASP A 62 -6.08 12.41 -13.26
N LEU A 63 -6.83 11.31 -13.36
CA LEU A 63 -7.28 10.74 -14.62
C LEU A 63 -8.59 9.98 -14.42
N THR A 64 -9.36 9.85 -15.50
CA THR A 64 -10.55 9.00 -15.52
C THR A 64 -10.19 7.65 -16.11
N VAL A 65 -10.51 6.57 -15.40
CA VAL A 65 -10.22 5.19 -15.81
C VAL A 65 -11.46 4.31 -15.67
N THR A 66 -11.39 3.10 -16.20
CA THR A 66 -12.42 2.08 -16.03
C THR A 66 -12.46 1.59 -14.59
N GLY A 67 -13.57 1.81 -13.90
CA GLY A 67 -13.79 1.33 -12.55
C GLY A 67 -14.03 -0.17 -12.45
N PRO A 68 -14.11 -0.74 -11.23
CA PRO A 68 -14.24 -2.19 -11.04
C PRO A 68 -15.50 -2.77 -11.67
N MET A 69 -16.61 -2.03 -11.69
CA MET A 69 -17.86 -2.43 -12.34
C MET A 69 -18.03 -1.79 -13.73
N ARG A 70 -16.93 -1.45 -14.40
CA ARG A 70 -16.83 -0.86 -15.76
C ARG A 70 -17.39 0.55 -15.93
N ALA A 71 -17.98 1.14 -14.90
CA ALA A 71 -18.29 2.57 -14.92
C ALA A 71 -16.99 3.39 -14.82
N PRO A 72 -16.90 4.56 -15.50
CA PRO A 72 -15.76 5.45 -15.34
C PRO A 72 -15.63 5.92 -13.89
N VAL A 73 -14.39 5.94 -13.38
CA VAL A 73 -14.07 6.46 -12.05
C VAL A 73 -12.90 7.44 -12.14
N ASN A 74 -12.90 8.43 -11.25
CA ASN A 74 -11.76 9.32 -11.11
C ASN A 74 -10.71 8.62 -10.23
N ALA A 75 -9.55 8.38 -10.81
CA ALA A 75 -8.39 7.84 -10.15
C ALA A 75 -7.25 8.85 -10.15
N TYR A 76 -6.22 8.60 -9.37
CA TYR A 76 -5.01 9.43 -9.37
C TYR A 76 -3.78 8.61 -8.99
N TYR A 77 -2.62 9.16 -9.31
CA TYR A 77 -1.33 8.68 -8.84
C TYR A 77 -0.38 9.84 -8.56
N GLY A 78 0.64 9.60 -7.75
CA GLY A 78 1.73 10.54 -7.50
C GLY A 78 2.83 10.40 -8.55
N TYR A 79 3.33 11.51 -9.07
CA TYR A 79 4.50 11.55 -9.92
C TYR A 79 5.66 12.24 -9.19
N LEU A 80 6.67 11.47 -8.83
CA LEU A 80 7.90 11.96 -8.22
C LEU A 80 8.91 12.23 -9.35
N LYS A 81 9.01 13.50 -9.72
CA LYS A 81 9.71 13.94 -10.92
C LYS A 81 11.21 13.65 -10.90
N ASP A 82 11.86 13.84 -9.74
CA ASP A 82 13.31 13.70 -9.61
C ASP A 82 13.80 12.27 -9.84
N SER A 83 12.95 11.28 -9.54
CA SER A 83 13.25 9.85 -9.71
C SER A 83 12.48 9.19 -10.85
N ASN A 84 11.67 9.93 -11.60
CA ASN A 84 10.72 9.38 -12.59
C ASN A 84 9.87 8.24 -12.03
N THR A 85 9.46 8.38 -10.77
CA THR A 85 8.69 7.35 -10.06
C THR A 85 7.20 7.68 -10.07
N SER A 86 6.39 6.69 -10.40
CA SER A 86 4.95 6.73 -10.17
C SER A 86 4.62 5.99 -8.88
N VAL A 87 3.86 6.64 -7.99
CA VAL A 87 3.31 6.03 -6.78
C VAL A 87 1.80 5.93 -6.95
N MET A 88 1.24 4.73 -6.89
CA MET A 88 -0.19 4.54 -7.08
C MET A 88 -0.77 3.47 -6.15
N GLU A 89 -2.02 3.64 -5.81
CA GLU A 89 -2.83 2.64 -5.12
C GLU A 89 -3.83 2.06 -6.11
N MET A 90 -3.84 0.73 -6.26
CA MET A 90 -4.80 0.07 -7.14
C MET A 90 -6.25 0.35 -6.74
N ALA A 91 -6.50 0.62 -5.47
CA ALA A 91 -7.81 0.96 -4.93
C ALA A 91 -8.40 2.24 -5.53
N SER A 92 -7.57 3.16 -6.05
CA SER A 92 -8.01 4.35 -6.75
C SER A 92 -8.81 4.01 -8.05
N ALA A 93 -8.47 2.88 -8.71
CA ALA A 93 -9.12 2.44 -9.94
C ALA A 93 -10.01 1.21 -9.76
N ALA A 94 -9.67 0.30 -8.83
CA ALA A 94 -10.35 -0.99 -8.67
C ALA A 94 -10.60 -1.34 -7.19
N GLY A 95 -10.79 -0.30 -6.35
CA GLY A 95 -11.01 -0.44 -4.92
C GLY A 95 -12.41 -0.91 -4.54
N ILE A 96 -12.51 -1.59 -3.40
CA ILE A 96 -13.77 -2.12 -2.86
C ILE A 96 -14.74 -0.98 -2.45
N THR A 97 -14.21 0.17 -2.08
CA THR A 97 -14.99 1.36 -1.72
C THR A 97 -15.67 2.03 -2.92
N LEU A 98 -15.24 1.70 -4.15
CA LEU A 98 -15.87 2.16 -5.39
C LEU A 98 -17.12 1.37 -5.76
N VAL A 99 -17.41 0.28 -5.04
CA VAL A 99 -18.55 -0.60 -5.32
C VAL A 99 -19.49 -0.62 -4.12
N PRO A 100 -20.77 -0.22 -4.29
CA PRO A 100 -21.77 -0.40 -3.25
C PRO A 100 -21.90 -1.86 -2.81
N ASP A 101 -22.22 -2.10 -1.55
CA ASP A 101 -22.24 -3.47 -1.00
C ASP A 101 -23.18 -4.42 -1.74
N ASP A 102 -24.30 -3.91 -2.21
CA ASP A 102 -25.32 -4.64 -2.97
C ASP A 102 -24.98 -4.82 -4.46
N ALA A 103 -23.94 -4.14 -4.96
CA ALA A 103 -23.48 -4.21 -6.36
C ALA A 103 -22.17 -5.00 -6.52
N LYS A 104 -21.62 -5.56 -5.44
CA LYS A 104 -20.40 -6.36 -5.49
C LYS A 104 -20.63 -7.66 -6.27
N ASP A 105 -19.88 -7.83 -7.36
CA ASP A 105 -19.91 -9.04 -8.18
C ASP A 105 -18.49 -9.44 -8.60
N PRO A 106 -17.88 -10.44 -7.97
CA PRO A 106 -16.53 -10.90 -8.28
C PRO A 106 -16.38 -11.54 -9.67
N LEU A 107 -17.49 -11.96 -10.27
CA LEU A 107 -17.48 -12.50 -11.65
C LEU A 107 -17.30 -11.40 -12.69
N LEU A 108 -17.76 -10.19 -12.40
CA LEU A 108 -17.76 -9.05 -13.33
C LEU A 108 -16.67 -8.01 -13.00
N ALA A 109 -16.27 -7.92 -11.73
CA ALA A 109 -15.32 -6.91 -11.29
C ALA A 109 -13.97 -7.06 -12.01
N THR A 110 -13.47 -5.95 -12.57
CA THR A 110 -12.26 -5.92 -13.40
C THR A 110 -11.18 -5.02 -12.81
N SER A 111 -9.94 -5.44 -12.97
CA SER A 111 -8.73 -4.65 -12.67
C SER A 111 -8.28 -3.76 -13.85
N TYR A 112 -9.09 -3.58 -14.89
CA TYR A 112 -8.70 -2.90 -16.14
C TYR A 112 -8.14 -1.49 -15.90
N GLY A 113 -8.79 -0.69 -15.06
CA GLY A 113 -8.37 0.67 -14.75
C GLY A 113 -6.98 0.76 -14.10
N VAL A 114 -6.53 -0.29 -13.40
CA VAL A 114 -5.15 -0.34 -12.87
C VAL A 114 -4.14 -0.35 -14.03
N GLY A 115 -4.41 -1.13 -15.08
CA GLY A 115 -3.57 -1.13 -16.27
C GLY A 115 -3.59 0.19 -17.04
N GLU A 116 -4.74 0.89 -17.07
CA GLU A 116 -4.85 2.23 -17.65
C GLU A 116 -3.99 3.23 -16.88
N MET A 117 -4.00 3.21 -15.55
CA MET A 117 -3.13 4.04 -14.71
C MET A 117 -1.65 3.78 -15.01
N ILE A 118 -1.23 2.52 -15.07
CA ILE A 118 0.16 2.13 -15.38
C ILE A 118 0.54 2.63 -16.79
N ASN A 119 -0.31 2.42 -17.80
CA ASN A 119 -0.06 2.90 -19.15
C ASN A 119 0.10 4.42 -19.22
N HIS A 120 -0.78 5.15 -18.54
CA HIS A 120 -0.71 6.61 -18.50
C HIS A 120 0.62 7.08 -17.87
N ALA A 121 1.04 6.48 -16.75
CA ALA A 121 2.29 6.79 -16.10
C ALA A 121 3.52 6.47 -16.99
N LEU A 122 3.51 5.33 -17.70
CA LEU A 122 4.55 4.98 -18.68
C LEU A 122 4.67 6.03 -19.79
N GLN A 123 3.54 6.50 -20.34
CA GLN A 123 3.50 7.53 -21.37
C GLN A 123 3.98 8.90 -20.86
N LYS A 124 3.72 9.22 -19.57
CA LYS A 124 4.26 10.42 -18.90
C LYS A 124 5.77 10.34 -18.67
N GLY A 125 6.40 9.19 -18.87
CA GLY A 125 7.84 8.98 -18.74
C GLY A 125 8.27 8.26 -17.47
N CYS A 126 7.33 7.82 -16.62
CA CYS A 126 7.67 7.01 -15.45
C CYS A 126 8.33 5.69 -15.86
N ARG A 127 9.35 5.28 -15.12
CA ARG A 127 10.02 3.99 -15.28
C ARG A 127 10.15 3.26 -13.95
N ASN A 128 10.00 3.95 -12.84
CA ASN A 128 9.96 3.36 -11.51
C ASN A 128 8.51 3.43 -10.99
N PHE A 129 8.03 2.33 -10.43
CA PHE A 129 6.66 2.20 -9.94
C PHE A 129 6.65 1.66 -8.51
N ILE A 130 5.92 2.33 -7.65
CA ILE A 130 5.54 1.85 -6.32
C ILE A 130 4.02 1.70 -6.35
N ILE A 131 3.54 0.47 -6.24
CA ILE A 131 2.12 0.16 -6.41
C ILE A 131 1.58 -0.52 -5.16
N GLY A 132 0.70 0.16 -4.43
CA GLY A 132 -0.07 -0.44 -3.35
C GLY A 132 -1.23 -1.27 -3.91
N ILE A 133 -1.35 -2.53 -3.47
CA ILE A 133 -2.42 -3.43 -3.96
C ILE A 133 -3.49 -3.78 -2.91
N GLY A 134 -3.52 -3.04 -1.80
CA GLY A 134 -4.57 -3.17 -0.77
C GLY A 134 -5.94 -2.71 -1.25
N GLY A 135 -7.00 -3.13 -0.55
CA GLY A 135 -8.37 -2.62 -0.72
C GLY A 135 -9.09 -3.00 -2.02
N SER A 136 -8.72 -4.07 -2.71
CA SER A 136 -9.27 -4.46 -4.02
C SER A 136 -10.73 -4.94 -3.98
N ALA A 137 -11.51 -4.60 -5.03
CA ALA A 137 -12.84 -5.17 -5.30
C ALA A 137 -12.78 -6.43 -6.18
N THR A 138 -11.68 -6.70 -6.83
CA THR A 138 -11.53 -7.66 -7.93
C THR A 138 -11.08 -9.05 -7.47
N ASN A 139 -11.47 -10.07 -8.22
CA ASN A 139 -10.98 -11.46 -8.11
C ASN A 139 -10.76 -12.03 -9.52
N ASP A 140 -10.09 -11.24 -10.37
CA ASP A 140 -9.92 -11.49 -11.80
C ASP A 140 -8.51 -11.96 -12.18
N GLY A 141 -7.66 -12.33 -11.21
CA GLY A 141 -6.30 -12.77 -11.50
C GLY A 141 -5.42 -11.71 -12.17
N GLY A 142 -5.88 -10.44 -12.20
CA GLY A 142 -5.23 -9.34 -12.90
C GLY A 142 -5.45 -9.34 -14.42
N ILE A 143 -6.35 -10.17 -14.96
CA ILE A 143 -6.59 -10.24 -16.41
C ILE A 143 -7.03 -8.89 -16.99
N GLY A 144 -7.83 -8.11 -16.25
CA GLY A 144 -8.25 -6.78 -16.67
C GLY A 144 -7.05 -5.84 -16.83
N MET A 145 -6.19 -5.76 -15.83
CA MET A 145 -4.95 -4.95 -15.86
C MET A 145 -4.08 -5.35 -17.07
N LEU A 146 -3.86 -6.64 -17.26
CA LEU A 146 -3.03 -7.15 -18.34
C LEU A 146 -3.61 -6.83 -19.73
N LYS A 147 -4.95 -6.89 -19.89
CA LYS A 147 -5.62 -6.48 -21.13
C LYS A 147 -5.43 -4.99 -21.42
N ALA A 148 -5.58 -4.14 -20.42
CA ALA A 148 -5.31 -2.71 -20.59
C ALA A 148 -3.84 -2.42 -20.95
N LEU A 149 -2.91 -3.27 -20.50
CA LEU A 149 -1.49 -3.19 -20.85
C LEU A 149 -1.17 -3.80 -22.21
N GLY A 150 -2.14 -4.43 -22.90
CA GLY A 150 -2.01 -4.93 -24.25
C GLY A 150 -1.92 -6.46 -24.41
N ALA A 151 -2.00 -7.24 -23.33
CA ALA A 151 -2.13 -8.69 -23.42
C ALA A 151 -3.50 -9.10 -23.96
N ARG A 152 -3.57 -10.26 -24.61
CA ARG A 152 -4.81 -10.83 -25.15
C ARG A 152 -5.02 -12.23 -24.60
N PHE A 153 -6.27 -12.52 -24.23
CA PHE A 153 -6.68 -13.79 -23.66
C PHE A 153 -7.80 -14.37 -24.51
N PHE A 154 -7.63 -15.60 -24.98
CA PHE A 154 -8.55 -16.25 -25.90
C PHE A 154 -9.13 -17.52 -25.28
N ASP A 155 -10.39 -17.80 -25.62
CA ASP A 155 -11.07 -19.06 -25.30
C ASP A 155 -10.65 -20.18 -26.27
N GLU A 156 -11.24 -21.37 -26.11
CA GLU A 156 -11.00 -22.55 -26.95
C GLU A 156 -11.37 -22.32 -28.42
N ASN A 157 -12.30 -21.40 -28.71
CA ASN A 157 -12.74 -21.04 -30.06
C ASN A 157 -11.89 -19.92 -30.68
N GLY A 158 -10.88 -19.43 -29.97
CA GLY A 158 -10.03 -18.30 -30.37
C GLY A 158 -10.70 -16.94 -30.26
N MET A 159 -11.84 -16.85 -29.57
CA MET A 159 -12.53 -15.60 -29.25
C MET A 159 -11.95 -14.99 -27.95
N ASP A 160 -12.21 -13.71 -27.74
CA ASP A 160 -11.82 -13.05 -26.49
C ASP A 160 -12.48 -13.73 -25.27
N ALA A 161 -11.69 -14.14 -24.27
CA ALA A 161 -12.17 -14.86 -23.10
C ALA A 161 -13.07 -13.98 -22.18
N GLY A 162 -13.12 -12.68 -22.41
CA GLY A 162 -13.86 -11.73 -21.59
C GLY A 162 -13.03 -11.13 -20.45
N GLU A 163 -13.69 -10.63 -19.42
CA GLU A 163 -13.10 -9.98 -18.26
C GLU A 163 -13.77 -10.40 -16.96
N GLY A 164 -13.18 -9.97 -15.83
CA GLY A 164 -13.63 -10.35 -14.50
C GLY A 164 -13.30 -11.79 -14.14
N GLY A 165 -13.68 -12.23 -12.94
CA GLY A 165 -13.40 -13.59 -12.47
C GLY A 165 -14.01 -14.68 -13.36
N GLN A 166 -15.12 -14.42 -14.04
CA GLN A 166 -15.76 -15.36 -14.98
C GLN A 166 -14.92 -15.67 -16.22
N ALA A 167 -13.99 -14.81 -16.59
CA ALA A 167 -13.13 -15.01 -17.76
C ALA A 167 -12.06 -16.08 -17.51
N LEU A 168 -11.60 -16.23 -16.27
CA LEU A 168 -10.47 -17.07 -15.92
C LEU A 168 -10.64 -18.53 -16.35
N ALA A 169 -11.83 -19.10 -16.18
CA ALA A 169 -12.14 -20.48 -16.57
C ALA A 169 -12.14 -20.69 -18.10
N LYS A 170 -12.31 -19.62 -18.89
CA LYS A 170 -12.42 -19.68 -20.34
C LYS A 170 -11.08 -19.54 -21.06
N VAL A 171 -10.05 -19.02 -20.38
CA VAL A 171 -8.74 -18.79 -20.99
C VAL A 171 -8.13 -20.11 -21.43
N SER A 172 -7.88 -20.25 -22.73
CA SER A 172 -7.18 -21.41 -23.32
C SER A 172 -5.83 -21.02 -23.92
N ARG A 173 -5.68 -19.76 -24.36
CA ARG A 173 -4.44 -19.24 -24.96
C ARG A 173 -4.20 -17.79 -24.54
N ILE A 174 -2.95 -17.46 -24.28
CA ILE A 174 -2.50 -16.13 -23.89
C ILE A 174 -1.53 -15.61 -24.95
N ASP A 175 -1.67 -14.35 -25.33
CA ASP A 175 -0.75 -13.64 -26.22
C ASP A 175 -0.29 -12.34 -25.58
N ILE A 176 1.01 -12.30 -25.23
CA ILE A 176 1.66 -11.16 -24.61
C ILE A 176 2.42 -10.28 -25.61
N SER A 177 2.37 -10.57 -26.90
CA SER A 177 3.13 -9.84 -27.92
C SER A 177 2.71 -8.37 -28.04
N GLY A 178 1.48 -8.06 -27.63
CA GLY A 178 0.91 -6.71 -27.63
C GLY A 178 1.17 -5.91 -26.35
N LEU A 179 1.86 -6.47 -25.35
CA LEU A 179 2.17 -5.72 -24.13
C LEU A 179 2.95 -4.44 -24.46
N ASN A 180 2.62 -3.35 -23.78
CA ASN A 180 3.28 -2.08 -23.94
C ASN A 180 4.82 -2.25 -23.81
N PRO A 181 5.60 -1.93 -24.87
CA PRO A 181 7.04 -2.19 -24.89
C PRO A 181 7.80 -1.42 -23.80
N LEU A 182 7.26 -0.31 -23.30
CA LEU A 182 7.85 0.48 -22.22
C LEU A 182 7.89 -0.27 -20.87
N LEU A 183 7.08 -1.32 -20.72
CA LEU A 183 7.14 -2.20 -19.53
C LEU A 183 8.48 -2.92 -19.38
N ARG A 184 9.23 -3.13 -20.47
CA ARG A 184 10.56 -3.75 -20.41
C ARG A 184 11.60 -2.89 -19.71
N GLU A 185 11.38 -1.59 -19.67
CA GLU A 185 12.26 -0.61 -19.02
C GLU A 185 11.76 -0.24 -17.61
N ALA A 186 10.58 -0.75 -17.22
CA ALA A 186 9.95 -0.39 -15.97
C ALA A 186 10.43 -1.27 -14.81
N HIS A 187 10.72 -0.64 -13.68
CA HIS A 187 11.00 -1.28 -12.41
C HIS A 187 9.76 -1.17 -11.53
N ILE A 188 9.07 -2.29 -11.35
CA ILE A 188 7.78 -2.30 -10.63
C ILE A 188 7.98 -2.97 -9.26
N GLN A 189 7.75 -2.20 -8.21
CA GLN A 189 7.73 -2.66 -6.83
C GLN A 189 6.27 -2.60 -6.33
N VAL A 190 5.80 -3.69 -5.76
CA VAL A 190 4.42 -3.82 -5.29
C VAL A 190 4.41 -3.97 -3.78
N ALA A 191 3.74 -3.05 -3.10
CA ALA A 191 3.52 -3.12 -1.66
C ALA A 191 2.50 -4.21 -1.35
N CYS A 192 2.96 -5.27 -0.68
CA CYS A 192 2.16 -6.45 -0.37
C CYS A 192 2.51 -6.99 1.03
N ASP A 193 1.59 -6.83 1.97
CA ASP A 193 1.76 -7.25 3.37
C ASP A 193 1.12 -8.61 3.69
N VAL A 194 0.66 -9.33 2.66
CA VAL A 194 0.04 -10.64 2.80
C VAL A 194 0.87 -11.72 2.10
N ASN A 195 0.86 -12.93 2.66
CA ASN A 195 1.65 -14.06 2.16
C ASN A 195 0.80 -15.16 1.50
N ASN A 196 -0.48 -14.88 1.24
CA ASN A 196 -1.40 -15.85 0.67
C ASN A 196 -0.97 -16.29 -0.72
N PRO A 197 -0.96 -17.62 -1.01
CA PRO A 197 -0.80 -18.13 -2.36
C PRO A 197 -2.00 -17.73 -3.23
N LEU A 198 -1.90 -17.97 -4.53
CA LEU A 198 -2.98 -17.62 -5.46
C LEU A 198 -4.25 -18.42 -5.20
N CYS A 199 -4.14 -19.72 -5.02
CA CYS A 199 -5.25 -20.68 -4.97
C CYS A 199 -5.24 -21.52 -3.70
N GLY A 200 -6.32 -22.28 -3.48
CA GLY A 200 -6.53 -23.17 -2.34
C GLY A 200 -7.18 -22.49 -1.16
N GLU A 201 -7.34 -23.22 -0.04
CA GLU A 201 -8.05 -22.72 1.16
C GLU A 201 -7.45 -21.44 1.75
N ASN A 202 -6.13 -21.25 1.61
CA ASN A 202 -5.42 -20.03 2.02
C ASN A 202 -5.22 -19.05 0.85
N GLY A 203 -5.82 -19.32 -0.30
CA GLY A 203 -5.66 -18.52 -1.53
C GLY A 203 -6.57 -17.30 -1.59
N SER A 204 -6.41 -16.57 -2.68
CA SER A 204 -7.10 -15.31 -2.96
C SER A 204 -8.62 -15.40 -2.77
N THR A 205 -9.25 -16.37 -3.44
CA THR A 205 -10.71 -16.50 -3.50
C THR A 205 -11.31 -16.90 -2.16
N TYR A 206 -10.70 -17.87 -1.47
CA TYR A 206 -11.21 -18.35 -0.18
C TYR A 206 -11.07 -17.31 0.93
N VAL A 207 -9.93 -16.64 1.01
CA VAL A 207 -9.63 -15.71 2.10
C VAL A 207 -10.26 -14.34 1.88
N TYR A 208 -10.12 -13.78 0.67
CA TYR A 208 -10.52 -12.39 0.39
C TYR A 208 -11.79 -12.27 -0.45
N GLY A 209 -12.26 -13.37 -1.05
CA GLY A 209 -13.45 -13.39 -1.89
C GLY A 209 -14.74 -12.97 -1.17
N PRO A 210 -15.02 -13.43 0.06
CA PRO A 210 -16.28 -13.12 0.75
C PRO A 210 -16.56 -11.63 0.86
N GLN A 211 -15.58 -10.81 1.23
CA GLN A 211 -15.76 -9.35 1.32
C GLN A 211 -16.03 -8.68 -0.04
N LYS A 212 -15.70 -9.37 -1.15
CA LYS A 212 -15.89 -8.92 -2.54
C LYS A 212 -17.18 -9.44 -3.16
N GLY A 213 -18.00 -10.16 -2.39
CA GLY A 213 -19.27 -10.72 -2.84
C GLY A 213 -19.21 -12.18 -3.30
N VAL A 214 -18.09 -12.89 -3.14
CA VAL A 214 -18.01 -14.34 -3.42
C VAL A 214 -18.88 -15.10 -2.42
N THR A 215 -19.89 -15.79 -2.93
CA THR A 215 -20.74 -16.68 -2.12
C THR A 215 -20.06 -18.02 -1.87
N GLU A 216 -20.51 -18.75 -0.82
CA GLU A 216 -19.97 -20.08 -0.49
C GLU A 216 -20.02 -21.03 -1.70
N ASN A 217 -21.11 -20.99 -2.47
CA ASN A 217 -21.29 -21.85 -3.66
C ASN A 217 -20.32 -21.48 -4.81
N GLN A 218 -19.83 -20.25 -4.87
CA GLN A 218 -18.93 -19.77 -5.93
C GLN A 218 -17.45 -20.00 -5.59
N LYS A 219 -17.09 -20.12 -4.29
CA LYS A 219 -15.69 -20.20 -3.84
C LYS A 219 -14.90 -21.25 -4.62
N LYS A 220 -15.41 -22.49 -4.62
CA LYS A 220 -14.71 -23.61 -5.29
C LYS A 220 -14.53 -23.36 -6.78
N GLN A 221 -15.60 -22.96 -7.46
CA GLN A 221 -15.58 -22.72 -8.92
C GLN A 221 -14.61 -21.59 -9.30
N LEU A 222 -14.60 -20.49 -8.54
CA LEU A 222 -13.71 -19.36 -8.80
C LEU A 222 -12.25 -19.70 -8.46
N ASP A 223 -11.99 -20.49 -7.43
CA ASP A 223 -10.65 -20.93 -7.09
C ASP A 223 -10.10 -21.90 -8.16
N GLU A 224 -10.93 -22.85 -8.64
CA GLU A 224 -10.57 -23.74 -9.74
C GLU A 224 -10.30 -22.94 -11.04
N ALA A 225 -11.09 -21.89 -11.33
CA ALA A 225 -10.86 -20.99 -12.46
C ALA A 225 -9.54 -20.23 -12.34
N MET A 226 -9.22 -19.77 -11.13
CA MET A 226 -7.95 -19.09 -10.83
C MET A 226 -6.76 -20.05 -11.02
N ALA A 227 -6.87 -21.29 -10.54
CA ALA A 227 -5.86 -22.34 -10.73
C ALA A 227 -5.67 -22.70 -12.21
N HIS A 228 -6.77 -22.80 -12.97
CA HIS A 228 -6.73 -23.02 -14.41
C HIS A 228 -5.97 -21.88 -15.12
N PHE A 229 -6.31 -20.62 -14.82
CA PHE A 229 -5.61 -19.45 -15.37
C PHE A 229 -4.11 -19.47 -15.06
N ALA A 230 -3.73 -19.77 -13.80
CA ALA A 230 -2.34 -19.91 -13.41
C ALA A 230 -1.61 -21.01 -14.21
N GLN A 231 -2.26 -22.14 -14.45
CA GLN A 231 -1.69 -23.22 -15.25
C GLN A 231 -1.42 -22.81 -16.71
N ILE A 232 -2.37 -22.11 -17.35
CA ILE A 232 -2.18 -21.61 -18.71
C ILE A 232 -1.09 -20.55 -18.75
N THR A 233 -1.03 -19.66 -17.74
CA THR A 233 0.04 -18.66 -17.58
C THR A 233 1.40 -19.33 -17.48
N SER A 234 1.54 -20.32 -16.60
CA SER A 234 2.80 -21.06 -16.43
C SER A 234 3.27 -21.74 -17.70
N LYS A 235 2.35 -22.37 -18.44
CA LYS A 235 2.65 -22.97 -19.75
C LYS A 235 3.12 -21.94 -20.79
N THR A 236 2.55 -20.73 -20.75
CA THR A 236 2.86 -19.68 -21.72
C THR A 236 4.19 -18.99 -21.41
N LEU A 237 4.47 -18.72 -20.13
CA LEU A 237 5.62 -17.92 -19.69
C LEU A 237 6.81 -18.77 -19.24
N GLY A 238 6.62 -20.08 -18.98
CA GLY A 238 7.67 -20.97 -18.50
C GLY A 238 8.02 -20.81 -17.02
N THR A 239 7.23 -20.06 -16.26
CA THR A 239 7.44 -19.79 -14.83
C THR A 239 6.14 -20.01 -14.05
N ASP A 240 6.23 -20.48 -12.80
CA ASP A 240 5.08 -20.69 -11.93
C ASP A 240 5.22 -19.89 -10.63
N TYR A 241 4.31 -18.94 -10.44
CA TYR A 241 4.23 -18.11 -9.23
C TYR A 241 2.98 -18.40 -8.39
N CYS A 242 2.23 -19.46 -8.68
CA CYS A 242 0.95 -19.76 -8.00
C CYS A 242 1.11 -19.86 -6.47
N ASN A 243 2.20 -20.47 -6.01
CA ASN A 243 2.50 -20.67 -4.59
C ASN A 243 3.44 -19.61 -4.00
N THR A 244 3.80 -18.59 -4.76
CA THR A 244 4.64 -17.51 -4.26
C THR A 244 3.89 -16.70 -3.20
N PRO A 245 4.49 -16.39 -2.04
CA PRO A 245 3.89 -15.53 -1.03
C PRO A 245 3.44 -14.20 -1.66
N GLY A 246 2.18 -13.82 -1.41
CA GLY A 246 1.58 -12.61 -1.97
C GLY A 246 0.94 -12.76 -3.36
N ALA A 247 1.10 -13.88 -4.03
CA ALA A 247 0.46 -14.11 -5.34
C ALA A 247 -1.08 -13.97 -5.28
N GLY A 248 -1.69 -14.37 -4.17
CA GLY A 248 -3.13 -14.23 -3.93
C GLY A 248 -3.60 -12.82 -3.57
N ALA A 249 -2.68 -11.90 -3.30
CA ALA A 249 -3.05 -10.54 -2.95
C ALA A 249 -3.91 -9.88 -4.04
N ALA A 250 -4.86 -9.06 -3.60
CA ALA A 250 -5.73 -8.27 -4.48
C ALA A 250 -6.46 -9.11 -5.57
N GLY A 251 -6.94 -10.30 -5.21
CA GLY A 251 -7.71 -11.11 -6.16
C GLY A 251 -6.86 -11.73 -7.28
N GLY A 252 -5.58 -12.01 -6.99
CA GLY A 252 -4.60 -12.53 -7.95
C GLY A 252 -3.84 -11.46 -8.72
N LEU A 253 -4.02 -10.18 -8.39
CA LEU A 253 -3.25 -9.11 -9.00
C LEU A 253 -1.74 -9.26 -8.67
N GLY A 254 -1.39 -9.71 -7.45
CA GLY A 254 -0.02 -10.04 -7.06
C GLY A 254 0.60 -11.09 -8.01
N PHE A 255 -0.14 -12.14 -8.36
CA PHE A 255 0.28 -13.15 -9.34
C PHE A 255 0.53 -12.54 -10.72
N ALA A 256 -0.36 -11.65 -11.19
CA ALA A 256 -0.21 -10.98 -12.48
C ALA A 256 1.06 -10.11 -12.51
N PHE A 257 1.32 -9.35 -11.47
CA PHE A 257 2.54 -8.53 -11.35
C PHE A 257 3.81 -9.39 -11.40
N LEU A 258 3.84 -10.48 -10.65
CA LEU A 258 4.97 -11.42 -10.65
C LEU A 258 5.19 -12.06 -12.02
N SER A 259 4.11 -12.62 -12.61
CA SER A 259 4.20 -13.47 -13.80
C SER A 259 4.48 -12.69 -15.07
N TYR A 260 3.83 -11.54 -15.26
CA TYR A 260 3.84 -10.83 -16.54
C TYR A 260 4.70 -9.58 -16.55
N LEU A 261 4.89 -8.95 -15.39
CA LEU A 261 5.56 -7.66 -15.30
C LEU A 261 6.91 -7.74 -14.59
N GLY A 262 7.31 -8.93 -14.12
CA GLY A 262 8.58 -9.13 -13.41
C GLY A 262 8.70 -8.29 -12.14
N ALA A 263 7.56 -7.93 -11.52
CA ALA A 263 7.53 -7.10 -10.33
C ALA A 263 8.07 -7.83 -9.10
N ALA A 264 8.60 -7.07 -8.14
CA ALA A 264 8.94 -7.55 -6.82
C ALA A 264 7.78 -7.23 -5.85
N LEU A 265 7.33 -8.25 -5.09
CA LEU A 265 6.41 -8.04 -3.97
C LEU A 265 7.24 -7.82 -2.70
N THR A 266 7.01 -6.70 -2.03
CA THR A 266 7.79 -6.28 -0.85
C THR A 266 6.84 -5.74 0.21
N PRO A 267 7.10 -5.94 1.52
CA PRO A 267 6.33 -5.29 2.57
C PRO A 267 6.22 -3.78 2.34
N GLY A 268 5.00 -3.23 2.49
CA GLY A 268 4.74 -1.84 2.15
C GLY A 268 5.64 -0.88 2.89
N ILE A 269 5.82 -1.09 4.19
CA ILE A 269 6.70 -0.24 5.00
C ILE A 269 8.14 -0.23 4.49
N GLU A 270 8.69 -1.36 4.08
CA GLU A 270 10.06 -1.45 3.58
C GLU A 270 10.22 -0.64 2.28
N LEU A 271 9.25 -0.73 1.36
CA LEU A 271 9.24 0.07 0.14
C LEU A 271 9.22 1.57 0.44
N ILE A 272 8.39 2.00 1.38
CA ILE A 272 8.27 3.42 1.73
C ILE A 272 9.54 3.94 2.39
N LEU A 273 10.11 3.20 3.35
CA LEU A 273 11.37 3.59 3.99
C LEU A 273 12.51 3.78 2.98
N ASN A 274 12.58 2.89 1.99
CA ASN A 274 13.56 2.98 0.90
C ASN A 274 13.26 4.19 -0.02
N ALA A 275 11.99 4.39 -0.40
CA ALA A 275 11.58 5.48 -1.29
C ALA A 275 11.89 6.86 -0.71
N VAL A 276 11.64 7.05 0.60
CA VAL A 276 11.91 8.33 1.29
C VAL A 276 13.37 8.49 1.69
N GLY A 277 14.22 7.47 1.49
CA GLY A 277 15.62 7.51 1.85
C GLY A 277 15.84 7.64 3.36
N LEU A 278 15.01 6.97 4.18
CA LEU A 278 15.08 7.13 5.62
C LEU A 278 16.41 6.67 6.20
N GLU A 279 16.97 5.55 5.72
CA GLU A 279 18.20 4.97 6.26
C GLU A 279 19.39 5.92 6.20
N GLN A 280 19.47 6.77 5.17
CA GLN A 280 20.53 7.76 5.03
C GLN A 280 20.49 8.81 6.13
N GLU A 281 19.30 9.18 6.59
CA GLU A 281 19.11 10.18 7.66
C GLU A 281 19.38 9.61 9.05
N LEU A 282 19.37 8.28 9.20
CA LEU A 282 19.52 7.61 10.49
C LEU A 282 20.98 7.42 10.91
N SER A 283 21.93 7.56 10.01
CA SER A 283 23.35 7.24 10.26
C SER A 283 23.98 7.97 11.44
N ASP A 284 23.50 9.18 11.74
CA ASP A 284 23.95 10.06 12.80
C ASP A 284 22.80 10.62 13.65
N ALA A 285 21.63 9.97 13.60
CA ALA A 285 20.47 10.39 14.37
C ALA A 285 20.59 9.99 15.85
N ASP A 286 20.43 10.97 16.74
CA ASP A 286 20.38 10.72 18.19
C ASP A 286 19.03 10.12 18.61
N VAL A 287 17.93 10.64 18.02
CA VAL A 287 16.56 10.26 18.34
C VAL A 287 15.77 10.09 17.05
N VAL A 288 15.04 9.00 16.95
CA VAL A 288 14.06 8.75 15.90
C VAL A 288 12.67 8.78 16.50
N VAL A 289 11.77 9.55 15.88
CA VAL A 289 10.39 9.64 16.32
C VAL A 289 9.51 9.00 15.26
N THR A 290 8.65 8.10 15.70
CA THR A 290 7.67 7.43 14.86
C THR A 290 6.29 7.43 15.51
N GLY A 291 5.31 6.75 14.93
CA GLY A 291 3.97 6.61 15.50
C GLY A 291 2.90 6.41 14.45
N GLU A 292 1.67 6.35 14.91
CA GLU A 292 0.45 6.19 14.10
C GLU A 292 -0.79 6.61 14.91
N GLY A 293 -1.99 6.52 14.32
CA GLY A 293 -3.22 6.89 15.00
C GLY A 293 -3.51 6.05 16.25
N ARG A 294 -3.12 4.76 16.26
CA ARG A 294 -3.36 3.86 17.40
C ARG A 294 -2.27 2.80 17.49
N LEU A 295 -1.52 2.81 18.59
CA LEU A 295 -0.60 1.72 18.92
C LEU A 295 -1.34 0.56 19.59
N ASP A 296 -1.26 -0.61 19.00
CA ASP A 296 -1.89 -1.85 19.48
C ASP A 296 -1.04 -3.09 19.17
N PHE A 297 -1.61 -4.28 19.30
CA PHE A 297 -0.91 -5.53 18.98
C PHE A 297 -0.52 -5.66 17.50
N GLN A 298 -1.32 -5.08 16.59
CA GLN A 298 -1.01 -5.12 15.15
C GLN A 298 0.20 -4.29 14.81
N THR A 299 0.43 -3.18 15.53
CA THR A 299 1.64 -2.38 15.40
C THR A 299 2.89 -3.23 15.65
N ALA A 300 2.87 -4.06 16.72
CA ALA A 300 3.97 -4.96 17.04
C ALA A 300 4.20 -6.07 16.00
N MET A 301 3.21 -6.38 15.16
CA MET A 301 3.33 -7.35 14.07
C MET A 301 4.05 -6.85 12.83
N GLY A 302 4.60 -5.63 12.85
CA GLY A 302 5.46 -5.11 11.78
C GLY A 302 4.88 -3.96 10.96
N LYS A 303 3.87 -3.22 11.49
CA LYS A 303 3.39 -1.99 10.87
C LYS A 303 4.46 -0.88 10.86
N ALA A 304 4.11 0.24 10.24
CA ALA A 304 5.00 1.35 9.98
C ALA A 304 5.88 1.78 11.18
N PRO A 305 5.38 1.97 12.41
CA PRO A 305 6.21 2.38 13.54
C PRO A 305 7.30 1.36 13.90
N VAL A 306 6.98 0.07 13.82
CA VAL A 306 7.95 -1.01 14.10
C VAL A 306 8.97 -1.14 12.96
N GLY A 307 8.57 -0.93 11.71
CA GLY A 307 9.50 -0.88 10.58
C GLY A 307 10.56 0.21 10.76
N VAL A 308 10.13 1.43 11.12
CA VAL A 308 11.03 2.55 11.45
C VAL A 308 11.93 2.20 12.62
N ALA A 309 11.38 1.61 13.70
CA ALA A 309 12.14 1.27 14.88
C ALA A 309 13.24 0.24 14.58
N LYS A 310 12.92 -0.81 13.84
CA LYS A 310 13.92 -1.82 13.43
C LYS A 310 15.05 -1.23 12.60
N LEU A 311 14.73 -0.32 11.68
CA LEU A 311 15.73 0.37 10.90
C LEU A 311 16.59 1.29 11.78
N ALA A 312 15.98 2.10 12.66
CA ALA A 312 16.68 2.99 13.56
C ALA A 312 17.62 2.25 14.54
N LYS A 313 17.24 1.05 14.99
CA LYS A 313 18.07 0.22 15.88
C LYS A 313 19.35 -0.31 15.22
N LYS A 314 19.40 -0.44 13.90
CA LYS A 314 20.66 -0.74 13.18
C LYS A 314 21.70 0.38 13.37
N HIS A 315 21.24 1.61 13.59
CA HIS A 315 22.05 2.81 13.77
C HIS A 315 22.16 3.25 15.23
N HIS A 316 21.71 2.40 16.18
CA HIS A 316 21.77 2.66 17.63
C HIS A 316 20.98 3.89 18.12
N ALA A 317 20.10 4.44 17.31
CA ALA A 317 19.28 5.58 17.66
C ALA A 317 18.25 5.23 18.76
N LYS A 318 17.91 6.21 19.60
CA LYS A 318 16.79 6.10 20.53
C LYS A 318 15.47 6.28 19.78
N VAL A 319 14.51 5.38 19.98
CA VAL A 319 13.22 5.40 19.26
C VAL A 319 12.07 5.74 20.19
N ILE A 320 11.33 6.80 19.84
CA ILE A 320 10.15 7.25 20.58
C ILE A 320 8.95 7.17 19.63
N ALA A 321 7.81 6.67 20.12
CA ALA A 321 6.58 6.70 19.35
C ALA A 321 5.52 7.60 19.98
N PHE A 322 4.81 8.37 19.13
CA PHE A 322 3.61 9.10 19.52
C PHE A 322 2.39 8.46 18.86
N ALA A 323 1.26 8.45 19.56
CA ALA A 323 0.02 7.89 19.02
C ALA A 323 -1.21 8.67 19.47
N GLY A 324 -2.25 8.66 18.62
CA GLY A 324 -3.55 9.19 19.00
C GLY A 324 -4.10 8.46 20.23
N SER A 325 -4.00 7.12 20.21
CA SER A 325 -4.36 6.27 21.36
C SER A 325 -3.39 5.10 21.50
N VAL A 326 -3.36 4.50 22.69
CA VAL A 326 -2.48 3.38 23.04
C VAL A 326 -3.29 2.31 23.77
N THR A 327 -3.21 1.06 23.31
CA THR A 327 -3.82 -0.07 24.02
C THR A 327 -2.83 -0.70 24.99
N LYS A 328 -3.32 -1.58 25.87
CA LYS A 328 -2.47 -2.32 26.80
C LYS A 328 -1.44 -3.20 26.08
N GLU A 329 -1.82 -3.74 24.94
CA GLU A 329 -0.99 -4.64 24.12
C GLU A 329 0.14 -3.90 23.40
N ALA A 330 0.09 -2.58 23.27
CA ALA A 330 1.15 -1.76 22.68
C ALA A 330 2.51 -1.94 23.37
N ALA A 331 2.53 -2.41 24.63
CA ALA A 331 3.77 -2.76 25.34
C ALA A 331 4.64 -3.79 24.56
N ALA A 332 4.04 -4.59 23.66
CA ALA A 332 4.80 -5.49 22.79
C ALA A 332 5.74 -4.74 21.83
N CYS A 333 5.43 -3.51 21.46
CA CYS A 333 6.26 -2.67 20.58
C CYS A 333 7.64 -2.35 21.18
N ASN A 334 7.76 -2.38 22.52
CA ASN A 334 9.08 -2.18 23.17
C ASN A 334 10.06 -3.31 22.82
N LYS A 335 9.58 -4.53 22.62
CA LYS A 335 10.40 -5.68 22.19
C LYS A 335 10.83 -5.59 20.73
N GLU A 336 10.10 -4.80 19.94
CA GLU A 336 10.34 -4.58 18.51
C GLU A 336 11.21 -3.35 18.21
N GLY A 337 11.76 -2.68 19.27
CA GLY A 337 12.73 -1.60 19.11
C GLY A 337 12.21 -0.20 19.44
N ILE A 338 10.95 -0.04 19.83
CA ILE A 338 10.44 1.25 20.33
C ILE A 338 10.83 1.38 21.81
N ASP A 339 11.69 2.33 22.16
CA ASP A 339 12.17 2.50 23.55
C ASP A 339 11.08 3.05 24.48
N ALA A 340 10.27 4.00 23.98
CA ALA A 340 9.14 4.55 24.71
C ALA A 340 8.03 5.00 23.77
N PHE A 341 6.78 4.96 24.23
CA PHE A 341 5.65 5.47 23.47
C PHE A 341 4.71 6.28 24.35
N PHE A 342 4.06 7.28 23.75
CA PHE A 342 3.24 8.26 24.45
C PHE A 342 1.93 8.52 23.67
N PRO A 343 0.75 8.42 24.32
CA PRO A 343 -0.48 8.94 23.74
C PRO A 343 -0.44 10.46 23.73
N ILE A 344 -1.01 11.08 22.70
CA ILE A 344 -1.11 12.55 22.61
C ILE A 344 -2.34 13.11 23.30
N LEU A 345 -3.25 12.27 23.77
CA LEU A 345 -4.42 12.71 24.52
C LEU A 345 -4.01 13.28 25.87
N ARG A 346 -4.36 14.54 26.13
CA ARG A 346 -3.94 15.29 27.33
C ARG A 346 -5.04 15.43 28.37
N ASN A 347 -6.28 15.15 28.01
CA ASN A 347 -7.45 15.20 28.85
C ASN A 347 -8.47 14.14 28.42
N VAL A 348 -9.49 13.93 29.24
CA VAL A 348 -10.65 13.13 28.88
C VAL A 348 -11.46 13.91 27.84
N CYS A 349 -11.71 13.32 26.68
CA CYS A 349 -12.42 13.93 25.57
C CYS A 349 -13.19 12.86 24.77
N THR A 350 -14.12 13.31 23.96
CA THR A 350 -14.82 12.44 22.98
C THR A 350 -13.90 12.09 21.82
N LEU A 351 -14.23 11.03 21.08
CA LEU A 351 -13.48 10.65 19.89
C LEU A 351 -13.46 11.78 18.84
N ALA A 352 -14.58 12.48 18.65
CA ALA A 352 -14.68 13.59 17.71
C ALA A 352 -13.73 14.75 18.08
N GLU A 353 -13.65 15.11 19.36
CA GLU A 353 -12.71 16.12 19.85
C GLU A 353 -11.24 15.67 19.72
N ALA A 354 -10.97 14.39 19.99
CA ALA A 354 -9.62 13.82 19.83
C ALA A 354 -9.15 13.80 18.38
N MET A 355 -10.07 13.60 17.44
CA MET A 355 -9.78 13.53 15.99
C MET A 355 -9.82 14.89 15.30
N ASP A 356 -10.29 15.95 15.99
CA ASP A 356 -10.22 17.30 15.42
C ASP A 356 -8.78 17.68 15.09
N PRO A 357 -8.47 18.03 13.83
CA PRO A 357 -7.08 18.26 13.40
C PRO A 357 -6.35 19.33 14.21
N ALA A 358 -7.02 20.42 14.58
CA ALA A 358 -6.41 21.49 15.36
C ALA A 358 -6.05 21.01 16.78
N THR A 359 -6.97 20.28 17.41
CA THR A 359 -6.77 19.67 18.75
C THR A 359 -5.66 18.61 18.71
N ALA A 360 -5.67 17.71 17.74
CA ALA A 360 -4.66 16.68 17.59
C ALA A 360 -3.26 17.28 17.37
N LYS A 361 -3.14 18.31 16.51
CA LYS A 361 -1.90 19.05 16.27
C LYS A 361 -1.37 19.71 17.55
N ALA A 362 -2.22 20.45 18.26
CA ALA A 362 -1.84 21.11 19.51
C ALA A 362 -1.38 20.10 20.58
N ASN A 363 -2.10 18.99 20.72
CA ASN A 363 -1.76 17.91 21.64
C ASN A 363 -0.43 17.24 21.28
N MET A 364 -0.20 16.95 20.00
CA MET A 364 1.05 16.36 19.48
C MET A 364 2.25 17.27 19.79
N THR A 365 2.14 18.56 19.43
CA THR A 365 3.19 19.56 19.71
C THR A 365 3.50 19.63 21.21
N ALA A 366 2.48 19.75 22.05
CA ALA A 366 2.67 19.89 23.49
C ALA A 366 3.23 18.61 24.15
N THR A 367 2.82 17.43 23.65
CA THR A 367 3.34 16.14 24.16
C THR A 367 4.80 15.97 23.74
N ALA A 368 5.14 16.24 22.48
CA ALA A 368 6.51 16.21 21.99
C ALA A 368 7.42 17.17 22.76
N GLU A 369 6.97 18.40 23.01
CA GLU A 369 7.74 19.38 23.83
C GLU A 369 8.08 18.80 25.20
N GLN A 370 7.10 18.22 25.93
CA GLN A 370 7.35 17.70 27.28
C GLN A 370 8.29 16.49 27.26
N VAL A 371 8.16 15.60 26.29
CA VAL A 371 9.05 14.44 26.16
C VAL A 371 10.49 14.89 25.87
N PHE A 372 10.68 15.85 24.98
CA PHE A 372 12.02 16.34 24.64
C PHE A 372 12.66 17.22 25.72
N ARG A 373 11.90 17.73 26.70
CA ARG A 373 12.46 18.36 27.90
C ARG A 373 13.18 17.36 28.81
N LEU A 374 12.88 16.06 28.71
CA LEU A 374 13.52 14.98 29.47
C LEU A 374 14.80 14.44 28.81
N LEU A 375 14.99 14.69 27.52
CA LEU A 375 16.18 14.32 26.75
C LEU A 375 17.21 15.42 26.74
#